data_6928af6f17a0691a0673b6477dcd138e
#
_entry.id   6928af6f17a0691a0673b6477dcd138e
#
_cell.length_a   1.000
_cell.length_b   1.000
_cell.length_c   1.000
_cell.angle_alpha   90.00
_cell.angle_beta   90.00
_cell.angle_gamma   90.00
#
_symmetry.space_group_name_H-M   'P 1'
#
loop_
_entity.id
_entity.type
_entity.pdbx_description
1 polymer ?
#
loop_
_entity_poly.entity_id
_entity_poly.type
_entity_poly.pdbx_seq_one_letter_code
_entity_poly.pdbx_strand_id
1 'polypeptide(L)'
;MSQTARHDFRHLTPSASGLAHVFARPKVIAGLCVVVLMGLGWFYLGLLLAGTADLSQSLCGPLQVSGWSLLGVAVVASMWCAMSLAMMLPSTAPMILTYAEIADTAARKAESIISPLVLTAGYAVIWIGFSVVGALAQIAFTRSALLDAGIASASGLFSGAMFIGAGAYQFSTLKHACLAQCQRPFPFFFTNWATTRAGVFRLGLKQGAYCLGCCWAMMLLVFAVGSMNIIWMAACGIVMTIEKMLTGRRFTYAVGAALIVLGIGTVLTASAAHWPRN
;
A
#
# COMPACT_ATOMS: atom_id res chain seq x y z
N MET A 1 29.23 5.20 35.83
CA MET A 1 28.11 4.44 36.41
C MET A 1 26.82 5.13 35.97
N SER A 2 26.25 4.69 34.86
CA SER A 2 24.98 5.21 34.34
C SER A 2 23.91 4.13 34.63
N GLN A 3 23.02 4.42 35.55
CA GLN A 3 21.89 3.59 35.85
C GLN A 3 20.96 3.57 34.63
N THR A 4 20.89 2.41 33.99
CA THR A 4 19.80 2.13 33.03
C THR A 4 18.49 2.39 33.74
N ALA A 5 17.75 3.40 33.32
CA ALA A 5 16.40 3.63 33.77
C ALA A 5 15.54 2.43 33.37
N ARG A 6 15.51 1.41 34.23
CA ARG A 6 14.45 0.41 34.19
C ARG A 6 13.18 1.18 34.48
N HIS A 7 12.27 1.22 33.54
CA HIS A 7 10.93 1.74 33.80
C HIS A 7 10.32 0.89 34.91
N ASP A 8 10.40 1.39 36.14
CA ASP A 8 9.83 0.72 37.31
C ASP A 8 8.35 1.06 37.40
N PHE A 9 7.51 0.16 36.92
CA PHE A 9 6.05 0.30 36.91
C PHE A 9 5.41 -0.25 38.20
N ARG A 10 6.18 -0.49 39.30
CA ARG A 10 5.68 -1.08 40.56
C ARG A 10 4.65 -0.24 41.27
N HIS A 11 4.57 1.06 40.93
CA HIS A 11 3.57 1.97 41.52
C HIS A 11 2.20 1.93 40.81
N LEU A 12 2.07 1.17 39.72
CA LEU A 12 0.83 1.00 38.98
C LEU A 12 0.05 -0.21 39.50
N THR A 13 -1.27 -0.21 39.30
CA THR A 13 -2.12 -1.38 39.57
C THR A 13 -1.67 -2.57 38.76
N PRO A 14 -1.88 -3.84 39.17
CA PRO A 14 -1.40 -5.02 38.43
C PRO A 14 -1.81 -5.06 36.97
N SER A 15 -3.03 -4.63 36.66
CA SER A 15 -3.51 -4.51 35.25
C SER A 15 -2.82 -3.38 34.50
N ALA A 16 -2.59 -2.23 35.11
CA ALA A 16 -1.91 -1.11 34.49
C ALA A 16 -0.40 -1.36 34.31
N SER A 17 0.25 -2.06 35.23
CA SER A 17 1.66 -2.45 35.08
C SER A 17 1.86 -3.47 33.95
N GLY A 18 0.95 -4.44 33.79
CA GLY A 18 0.95 -5.38 32.70
C GLY A 18 0.83 -4.68 31.34
N LEU A 19 -0.12 -3.75 31.19
CA LEU A 19 -0.28 -2.93 30.00
C LEU A 19 0.95 -2.04 29.75
N ALA A 20 1.50 -1.38 30.77
CA ALA A 20 2.68 -0.56 30.64
C ALA A 20 3.90 -1.37 30.16
N HIS A 21 4.09 -2.60 30.62
CA HIS A 21 5.14 -3.49 30.14
C HIS A 21 4.94 -3.93 28.69
N VAL A 22 3.70 -4.18 28.26
CA VAL A 22 3.36 -4.52 26.88
C VAL A 22 3.61 -3.32 25.96
N PHE A 23 3.15 -2.12 26.34
CA PHE A 23 3.36 -0.89 25.56
C PHE A 23 4.80 -0.36 25.62
N ALA A 24 5.62 -0.79 26.56
CA ALA A 24 7.05 -0.45 26.57
C ALA A 24 7.86 -1.23 25.50
N ARG A 25 7.25 -2.20 24.81
CA ARG A 25 7.93 -2.98 23.75
C ARG A 25 7.71 -2.35 22.39
N PRO A 26 8.77 -1.83 21.70
CA PRO A 26 8.65 -1.17 20.38
C PRO A 26 7.98 -2.05 19.33
N LYS A 27 8.19 -3.37 19.40
CA LYS A 27 7.59 -4.37 18.53
C LYS A 27 6.06 -4.43 18.64
N VAL A 28 5.54 -4.36 19.88
CA VAL A 28 4.10 -4.40 20.14
C VAL A 28 3.43 -3.10 19.68
N ILE A 29 4.06 -1.96 19.96
CA ILE A 29 3.57 -0.65 19.49
C ILE A 29 3.54 -0.63 17.96
N ALA A 30 4.63 -1.05 17.30
CA ALA A 30 4.70 -1.09 15.85
C ALA A 30 3.63 -2.02 15.24
N GLY A 31 3.45 -3.21 15.81
CA GLY A 31 2.42 -4.15 15.39
C GLY A 31 1.01 -3.59 15.56
N LEU A 32 0.73 -2.98 16.71
CA LEU A 32 -0.57 -2.36 16.98
C LEU A 32 -0.84 -1.19 16.03
N CYS A 33 0.15 -0.32 15.79
CA CYS A 33 0.00 0.78 14.83
C CYS A 33 -0.30 0.26 13.42
N VAL A 34 0.38 -0.79 12.96
CA VAL A 34 0.11 -1.41 11.65
C VAL A 34 -1.31 -1.93 11.57
N VAL A 35 -1.76 -2.69 12.60
CA VAL A 35 -3.12 -3.27 12.63
C VAL A 35 -4.18 -2.16 12.68
N VAL A 36 -3.99 -1.14 13.51
CA VAL A 36 -4.94 -0.01 13.63
C VAL A 36 -5.02 0.77 12.32
N LEU A 37 -3.89 1.13 11.72
CA LEU A 37 -3.87 1.89 10.46
C LEU A 37 -4.46 1.08 9.30
N MET A 38 -4.17 -0.22 9.24
CA MET A 38 -4.79 -1.13 8.27
C MET A 38 -6.30 -1.20 8.46
N GLY A 39 -6.74 -1.40 9.71
CA GLY A 39 -8.16 -1.45 10.07
C GLY A 39 -8.88 -0.15 9.74
N LEU A 40 -8.28 1.00 10.04
CA LEU A 40 -8.83 2.32 9.67
C LEU A 40 -8.91 2.50 8.15
N GLY A 41 -7.91 2.05 7.40
CA GLY A 41 -7.95 2.08 5.93
C GLY A 41 -9.11 1.27 5.37
N TRP A 42 -9.28 0.03 5.79
CA TRP A 42 -10.39 -0.84 5.38
C TRP A 42 -11.75 -0.34 5.88
N PHE A 43 -11.81 0.17 7.12
CA PHE A 43 -13.02 0.77 7.68
C PHE A 43 -13.46 2.00 6.88
N TYR A 44 -12.53 2.91 6.56
CA TYR A 44 -12.80 4.08 5.74
C TYR A 44 -13.30 3.70 4.35
N LEU A 45 -12.66 2.72 3.69
CA LEU A 45 -13.13 2.20 2.40
C LEU A 45 -14.51 1.54 2.52
N GLY A 46 -14.77 0.82 3.62
CA GLY A 46 -16.09 0.24 3.91
C GLY A 46 -17.17 1.30 4.09
N LEU A 47 -16.87 2.40 4.79
CA LEU A 47 -17.79 3.52 4.95
C LEU A 47 -18.08 4.22 3.61
N LEU A 48 -17.06 4.42 2.76
CA LEU A 48 -17.27 4.97 1.41
C LEU A 48 -18.22 4.11 0.58
N LEU A 49 -18.21 2.79 0.77
CA LEU A 49 -19.12 1.86 0.07
C LEU A 49 -20.49 1.75 0.72
N ALA A 50 -20.57 1.74 2.06
CA ALA A 50 -21.81 1.59 2.81
C ALA A 50 -22.62 2.91 2.89
N GLY A 51 -21.94 4.06 2.87
CA GLY A 51 -22.52 5.40 2.87
C GLY A 51 -23.13 5.87 1.55
N THR A 52 -23.38 5.05 0.78
CA THR A 52 -23.52 4.73 -0.61
C THR A 52 -24.48 5.57 -1.44
N ALA A 53 -25.55 6.10 -0.98
CA ALA A 53 -26.41 6.91 -1.84
C ALA A 53 -26.27 8.41 -1.54
N ASP A 54 -26.23 8.82 -0.26
CA ASP A 54 -26.23 10.23 0.10
C ASP A 54 -24.85 10.82 0.38
N LEU A 55 -23.97 10.07 1.05
CA LEU A 55 -22.64 10.57 1.38
C LEU A 55 -21.67 10.44 0.21
N SER A 56 -21.78 9.38 -0.62
CA SER A 56 -21.01 9.26 -1.85
C SER A 56 -21.49 10.27 -2.91
N GLN A 57 -22.77 10.56 -2.99
CA GLN A 57 -23.27 11.68 -3.82
C GLN A 57 -22.85 13.03 -3.24
N SER A 58 -22.78 13.19 -1.93
CA SER A 58 -22.32 14.43 -1.30
C SER A 58 -20.79 14.61 -1.35
N LEU A 59 -20.02 13.52 -1.31
CA LEU A 59 -18.54 13.54 -1.39
C LEU A 59 -18.02 13.27 -2.80
N CYS A 60 -18.71 12.45 -3.59
CA CYS A 60 -18.35 12.14 -4.97
C CYS A 60 -19.20 12.90 -5.99
N GLY A 61 -20.39 13.40 -5.62
CA GLY A 61 -21.19 14.32 -6.44
C GLY A 61 -20.44 15.60 -6.82
N PRO A 62 -19.66 16.24 -5.91
CA PRO A 62 -18.73 17.30 -6.29
C PRO A 62 -17.53 16.83 -7.09
N LEU A 63 -17.20 15.53 -7.13
CA LEU A 63 -16.14 14.99 -7.97
C LEU A 63 -16.51 14.89 -9.45
N GLN A 64 -17.80 14.95 -9.76
CA GLN A 64 -18.29 15.31 -11.10
C GLN A 64 -18.16 16.82 -11.37
N VAL A 65 -17.78 17.61 -10.36
CA VAL A 65 -17.54 19.03 -10.53
C VAL A 65 -16.34 19.27 -11.41
N SER A 66 -16.64 19.75 -12.56
CA SER A 66 -15.92 20.42 -13.62
C SER A 66 -14.78 21.34 -13.16
N GLY A 67 -13.79 20.86 -12.45
CA GLY A 67 -12.65 21.70 -12.10
C GLY A 67 -11.55 20.95 -11.36
N TRP A 68 -10.32 21.35 -11.60
CA TRP A 68 -9.16 21.08 -10.76
C TRP A 68 -9.32 21.86 -9.44
N SER A 69 -10.37 21.55 -8.64
CA SER A 69 -10.50 22.16 -7.33
C SER A 69 -9.52 21.48 -6.37
N LEU A 70 -8.82 22.27 -5.55
CA LEU A 70 -7.90 21.74 -4.54
C LEU A 70 -8.61 20.73 -3.61
N LEU A 71 -9.86 21.01 -3.26
CA LEU A 71 -10.69 20.12 -2.45
C LEU A 71 -10.96 18.78 -3.16
N GLY A 72 -11.31 18.81 -4.45
CA GLY A 72 -11.54 17.59 -5.23
C GLY A 72 -10.29 16.71 -5.31
N VAL A 73 -9.14 17.31 -5.61
CA VAL A 73 -7.86 16.60 -5.59
C VAL A 73 -7.55 16.01 -4.21
N ALA A 74 -7.80 16.77 -3.13
CA ALA A 74 -7.54 16.31 -1.76
C ALA A 74 -8.43 15.12 -1.38
N VAL A 75 -9.71 15.14 -1.75
CA VAL A 75 -10.65 14.03 -1.48
C VAL A 75 -10.23 12.78 -2.25
N VAL A 76 -9.92 12.87 -3.54
CA VAL A 76 -9.45 11.72 -4.33
C VAL A 76 -8.10 11.21 -3.80
N ALA A 77 -7.17 12.11 -3.45
CA ALA A 77 -5.89 11.72 -2.87
C ALA A 77 -6.05 11.03 -1.51
N SER A 78 -7.01 11.46 -0.66
CA SER A 78 -7.30 10.79 0.61
C SER A 78 -7.82 9.37 0.41
N MET A 79 -8.66 9.14 -0.58
CA MET A 79 -9.12 7.80 -0.98
C MET A 79 -7.94 6.93 -1.43
N TRP A 80 -7.05 7.45 -2.28
CA TRP A 80 -5.84 6.73 -2.70
C TRP A 80 -4.89 6.45 -1.54
N CYS A 81 -4.75 7.38 -0.59
CA CYS A 81 -3.97 7.15 0.64
C CYS A 81 -4.56 6.02 1.49
N ALA A 82 -5.88 6.02 1.70
CA ALA A 82 -6.55 4.97 2.46
C ALA A 82 -6.40 3.60 1.77
N MET A 83 -6.55 3.53 0.45
CA MET A 83 -6.34 2.33 -0.35
C MET A 83 -4.88 1.84 -0.23
N SER A 84 -3.91 2.74 -0.35
CA SER A 84 -2.49 2.41 -0.19
C SER A 84 -2.18 1.87 1.21
N LEU A 85 -2.73 2.47 2.26
CA LEU A 85 -2.58 2.00 3.63
C LEU A 85 -3.20 0.61 3.81
N ALA A 86 -4.45 0.42 3.37
CA ALA A 86 -5.17 -0.84 3.51
C ALA A 86 -4.44 -2.01 2.83
N MET A 87 -3.89 -1.79 1.64
CA MET A 87 -3.26 -2.84 0.84
C MET A 87 -1.76 -3.03 1.15
N MET A 88 -1.03 -1.95 1.49
CA MET A 88 0.42 -2.00 1.63
C MET A 88 0.91 -2.23 3.05
N LEU A 89 0.16 -1.82 4.08
CA LEU A 89 0.57 -2.06 5.47
C LEU A 89 0.73 -3.55 5.80
N PRO A 90 -0.19 -4.46 5.43
CA PRO A 90 -0.01 -5.89 5.69
C PRO A 90 1.30 -6.43 5.10
N SER A 91 1.60 -6.02 3.87
CA SER A 91 2.79 -6.45 3.15
C SER A 91 4.10 -5.84 3.67
N THR A 92 4.02 -4.74 4.42
CA THR A 92 5.17 -4.00 5.00
C THR A 92 5.40 -4.36 6.46
N ALA A 93 4.39 -4.94 7.12
CA ALA A 93 4.46 -5.32 8.54
C ALA A 93 5.72 -6.13 8.89
N PRO A 94 6.13 -7.17 8.13
CA PRO A 94 7.34 -7.93 8.46
C PRO A 94 8.59 -7.04 8.51
N MET A 95 8.71 -6.07 7.62
CA MET A 95 9.84 -5.15 7.57
C MET A 95 9.86 -4.20 8.79
N ILE A 96 8.71 -3.60 9.13
CA ILE A 96 8.60 -2.70 10.28
C ILE A 96 8.89 -3.46 11.57
N LEU A 97 8.35 -4.67 11.72
CA LEU A 97 8.55 -5.53 12.89
C LEU A 97 10.03 -5.98 13.01
N THR A 98 10.68 -6.30 11.89
CA THR A 98 12.12 -6.63 11.87
C THR A 98 12.96 -5.44 12.35
N TYR A 99 12.68 -4.23 11.85
CA TYR A 99 13.38 -3.04 12.32
C TYR A 99 13.15 -2.81 13.82
N ALA A 100 11.90 -2.94 14.28
CA ALA A 100 11.56 -2.80 15.70
C ALA A 100 12.27 -3.83 16.58
N GLU A 101 12.46 -5.07 16.11
CA GLU A 101 13.19 -6.13 16.80
C GLU A 101 14.70 -5.85 16.91
N ILE A 102 15.31 -5.37 15.82
CA ILE A 102 16.71 -4.93 15.82
C ILE A 102 16.88 -3.75 16.78
N ALA A 103 15.96 -2.77 16.72
CA ALA A 103 15.95 -1.63 17.61
C ALA A 103 15.82 -2.05 19.09
N ASP A 104 14.92 -2.99 19.43
CA ASP A 104 14.76 -3.50 20.79
C ASP A 104 16.04 -4.21 21.30
N THR A 105 16.71 -4.94 20.42
CA THR A 105 17.98 -5.61 20.74
C THR A 105 19.11 -4.61 20.98
N ALA A 106 19.19 -3.55 20.18
CA ALA A 106 20.16 -2.47 20.36
C ALA A 106 19.88 -1.67 21.66
N ALA A 107 18.59 -1.48 22.01
CA ALA A 107 18.19 -0.85 23.28
C ALA A 107 18.75 -1.58 24.51
N ARG A 108 18.70 -2.90 24.47
CA ARG A 108 19.24 -3.75 25.56
C ARG A 108 20.74 -3.60 25.73
N LYS A 109 21.45 -3.17 24.67
CA LYS A 109 22.90 -2.91 24.66
C LYS A 109 23.25 -1.46 24.97
N ALA A 110 22.26 -0.64 25.39
CA ALA A 110 22.41 0.80 25.65
C ALA A 110 22.89 1.62 24.43
N GLU A 111 22.62 1.12 23.22
CA GLU A 111 22.86 1.87 21.98
C GLU A 111 21.72 2.87 21.73
N SER A 112 22.04 4.00 21.07
CA SER A 112 21.02 4.99 20.72
C SER A 112 20.07 4.47 19.65
N ILE A 113 18.76 4.45 19.95
CA ILE A 113 17.74 3.91 19.07
C ILE A 113 16.91 5.03 18.47
N ILE A 114 16.66 4.89 17.18
CA ILE A 114 15.70 5.74 16.47
C ILE A 114 14.36 5.00 16.39
N SER A 115 13.29 5.71 16.74
CA SER A 115 11.93 5.16 16.73
C SER A 115 11.57 4.56 15.36
N PRO A 116 10.96 3.36 15.29
CA PRO A 116 10.41 2.77 14.07
C PRO A 116 9.43 3.68 13.34
N LEU A 117 8.83 4.65 14.04
CA LEU A 117 7.94 5.65 13.42
C LEU A 117 8.66 6.52 12.39
N VAL A 118 9.95 6.82 12.60
CA VAL A 118 10.75 7.60 11.63
C VAL A 118 10.93 6.82 10.33
N LEU A 119 11.19 5.51 10.41
CA LEU A 119 11.23 4.61 9.26
C LEU A 119 9.89 4.59 8.53
N THR A 120 8.81 4.38 9.28
CA THR A 120 7.44 4.34 8.73
C THR A 120 7.04 5.67 8.10
N ALA A 121 7.45 6.80 8.67
CA ALA A 121 7.21 8.11 8.08
C ALA A 121 7.90 8.26 6.71
N GLY A 122 9.16 7.85 6.57
CA GLY A 122 9.86 7.83 5.28
C GLY A 122 9.14 6.95 4.25
N TYR A 123 8.69 5.76 4.66
CA TYR A 123 7.91 4.87 3.81
C TYR A 123 6.57 5.50 3.38
N ALA A 124 5.86 6.12 4.30
CA ALA A 124 4.57 6.77 4.05
C ALA A 124 4.68 7.93 3.05
N VAL A 125 5.76 8.71 3.08
CA VAL A 125 5.98 9.81 2.12
C VAL A 125 5.96 9.31 0.67
N ILE A 126 6.56 8.17 0.37
CA ILE A 126 6.53 7.57 -0.97
C ILE A 126 5.10 7.22 -1.38
N TRP A 127 4.32 6.63 -0.47
CA TRP A 127 2.93 6.23 -0.75
C TRP A 127 1.97 7.43 -0.84
N ILE A 128 2.20 8.48 -0.06
CA ILE A 128 1.47 9.76 -0.21
C ILE A 128 1.77 10.36 -1.60
N GLY A 129 3.03 10.38 -2.00
CA GLY A 129 3.42 10.85 -3.34
C GLY A 129 2.74 10.05 -4.45
N PHE A 130 2.74 8.71 -4.35
CA PHE A 130 2.03 7.84 -5.29
C PHE A 130 0.51 8.10 -5.28
N SER A 131 -0.08 8.31 -4.11
CA SER A 131 -1.52 8.58 -3.97
C SER A 131 -1.92 9.88 -4.65
N VAL A 132 -1.10 10.92 -4.55
CA VAL A 132 -1.31 12.19 -5.27
C VAL A 132 -1.22 11.98 -6.77
N VAL A 133 -0.22 11.25 -7.27
CA VAL A 133 -0.08 10.94 -8.70
C VAL A 133 -1.27 10.09 -9.18
N GLY A 134 -1.70 9.09 -8.40
CA GLY A 134 -2.88 8.27 -8.69
C GLY A 134 -4.15 9.08 -8.77
N ALA A 135 -4.35 10.03 -7.85
CA ALA A 135 -5.49 10.93 -7.84
C ALA A 135 -5.52 11.85 -9.09
N LEU A 136 -4.38 12.41 -9.45
CA LEU A 136 -4.26 13.23 -10.66
C LEU A 136 -4.51 12.42 -11.93
N ALA A 137 -3.98 11.21 -12.00
CA ALA A 137 -4.22 10.28 -13.11
C ALA A 137 -5.70 9.91 -13.21
N GLN A 138 -6.36 9.62 -12.09
CA GLN A 138 -7.79 9.34 -12.05
C GLN A 138 -8.60 10.51 -12.60
N ILE A 139 -8.35 11.73 -12.14
CA ILE A 139 -9.03 12.93 -12.62
C ILE A 139 -8.81 13.13 -14.13
N ALA A 140 -7.58 12.94 -14.61
CA ALA A 140 -7.25 13.06 -16.02
C ALA A 140 -7.97 11.99 -16.87
N PHE A 141 -8.00 10.75 -16.44
CA PHE A 141 -8.67 9.64 -17.16
C PHE A 141 -10.19 9.79 -17.17
N THR A 142 -10.80 10.25 -16.07
CA THR A 142 -12.23 10.54 -16.02
C THR A 142 -12.60 11.64 -17.02
N ARG A 143 -11.78 12.69 -17.13
CA ARG A 143 -12.01 13.77 -18.09
C ARG A 143 -11.81 13.36 -19.55
N SER A 144 -10.91 12.44 -19.79
CA SER A 144 -10.68 11.89 -21.14
C SER A 144 -11.73 10.84 -21.53
N ALA A 145 -12.80 10.65 -20.74
CA ALA A 145 -13.82 9.63 -20.90
C ALA A 145 -13.25 8.19 -21.01
N LEU A 146 -12.04 7.97 -20.48
CA LEU A 146 -11.44 6.64 -20.35
C LEU A 146 -11.98 5.88 -19.13
N LEU A 147 -12.50 6.60 -18.14
CA LEU A 147 -13.17 6.06 -16.98
C LEU A 147 -14.62 6.53 -16.95
N ASP A 148 -15.52 5.64 -16.50
CA ASP A 148 -16.93 5.96 -16.25
C ASP A 148 -17.13 6.60 -14.85
N ALA A 149 -18.39 6.90 -14.51
CA ALA A 149 -18.74 7.46 -13.20
C ALA A 149 -18.41 6.53 -12.01
N GLY A 150 -18.28 5.23 -12.24
CA GLY A 150 -17.87 4.23 -11.25
C GLY A 150 -16.36 4.08 -11.12
N ILE A 151 -15.56 4.95 -11.79
CA ILE A 151 -14.10 4.91 -11.83
C ILE A 151 -13.61 3.55 -12.35
N ALA A 152 -14.40 2.92 -13.18
CA ALA A 152 -14.05 1.75 -13.97
C ALA A 152 -13.74 2.18 -15.41
N SER A 153 -13.05 1.32 -16.15
CA SER A 153 -12.77 1.58 -17.55
C SER A 153 -14.07 1.69 -18.36
N ALA A 154 -14.24 2.77 -19.08
CA ALA A 154 -15.32 2.95 -20.04
C ALA A 154 -15.19 2.05 -21.28
N SER A 155 -14.04 1.39 -21.47
CA SER A 155 -13.73 0.58 -22.64
C SER A 155 -13.01 -0.71 -22.23
N GLY A 156 -13.50 -1.84 -22.73
CA GLY A 156 -12.85 -3.14 -22.52
C GLY A 156 -11.44 -3.21 -23.12
N LEU A 157 -11.14 -2.39 -24.12
CA LEU A 157 -9.78 -2.28 -24.68
C LEU A 157 -8.83 -1.64 -23.67
N PHE A 158 -9.25 -0.59 -22.98
CA PHE A 158 -8.44 0.06 -21.95
C PHE A 158 -8.22 -0.86 -20.75
N SER A 159 -9.27 -1.55 -20.27
CA SER A 159 -9.15 -2.57 -19.22
C SER A 159 -8.17 -3.67 -19.63
N GLY A 160 -8.32 -4.21 -20.82
CA GLY A 160 -7.47 -5.26 -21.34
C GLY A 160 -6.00 -4.81 -21.44
N ALA A 161 -5.75 -3.59 -21.91
CA ALA A 161 -4.42 -3.01 -21.97
C ALA A 161 -3.79 -2.88 -20.57
N MET A 162 -4.57 -2.46 -19.56
CA MET A 162 -4.12 -2.36 -18.17
C MET A 162 -3.74 -3.75 -17.61
N PHE A 163 -4.56 -4.78 -17.84
CA PHE A 163 -4.26 -6.14 -17.42
C PHE A 163 -3.01 -6.70 -18.10
N ILE A 164 -2.89 -6.54 -19.43
CA ILE A 164 -1.72 -7.00 -20.18
C ILE A 164 -0.46 -6.25 -19.74
N GLY A 165 -0.53 -4.93 -19.55
CA GLY A 165 0.60 -4.12 -19.10
C GLY A 165 1.06 -4.50 -17.69
N ALA A 166 0.13 -4.66 -16.75
CA ALA A 166 0.44 -5.12 -15.39
C ALA A 166 0.99 -6.55 -15.39
N GLY A 167 0.42 -7.43 -16.23
CA GLY A 167 0.91 -8.80 -16.41
C GLY A 167 2.32 -8.85 -17.00
N ALA A 168 2.61 -8.06 -18.03
CA ALA A 168 3.94 -7.95 -18.62
C ALA A 168 4.97 -7.41 -17.61
N TYR A 169 4.57 -6.43 -16.79
CA TYR A 169 5.43 -5.91 -15.73
C TYR A 169 5.85 -6.98 -14.70
N GLN A 170 5.04 -8.03 -14.48
CA GLN A 170 5.38 -9.13 -13.58
C GLN A 170 6.66 -9.89 -14.02
N PHE A 171 6.99 -9.85 -15.30
CA PHE A 171 8.21 -10.47 -15.84
C PHE A 171 9.42 -9.52 -15.87
N SER A 172 9.25 -8.25 -15.52
CA SER A 172 10.31 -7.25 -15.60
C SER A 172 11.42 -7.48 -14.59
N THR A 173 12.66 -7.22 -15.00
CA THR A 173 13.83 -7.25 -14.13
C THR A 173 13.76 -6.23 -13.00
N LEU A 174 13.16 -5.06 -13.28
CA LEU A 174 12.95 -4.00 -12.30
C LEU A 174 12.05 -4.47 -11.15
N LYS A 175 10.90 -5.10 -11.47
CA LYS A 175 10.02 -5.67 -10.43
C LYS A 175 10.78 -6.67 -9.56
N HIS A 176 11.52 -7.59 -10.18
CA HIS A 176 12.24 -8.61 -9.42
C HIS A 176 13.36 -8.03 -8.55
N ALA A 177 14.09 -7.03 -9.03
CA ALA A 177 15.10 -6.34 -8.24
C ALA A 177 14.49 -5.63 -7.02
N CYS A 178 13.37 -4.91 -7.21
CA CYS A 178 12.65 -4.25 -6.12
C CYS A 178 12.04 -5.27 -5.14
N LEU A 179 11.42 -6.33 -5.65
CA LEU A 179 10.77 -7.35 -4.83
C LEU A 179 11.78 -8.08 -3.94
N ALA A 180 13.00 -8.37 -4.44
CA ALA A 180 14.06 -9.01 -3.66
C ALA A 180 14.46 -8.20 -2.41
N GLN A 181 14.43 -6.87 -2.48
CA GLN A 181 14.69 -5.99 -1.33
C GLN A 181 13.55 -6.03 -0.30
N CYS A 182 12.30 -6.19 -0.77
CA CYS A 182 11.14 -6.31 0.12
C CYS A 182 11.06 -7.69 0.80
N GLN A 183 11.49 -8.75 0.11
CA GLN A 183 11.46 -10.13 0.62
C GLN A 183 12.53 -10.42 1.68
N ARG A 184 13.60 -9.61 1.76
CA ARG A 184 14.76 -9.84 2.63
C ARG A 184 15.07 -8.64 3.51
N PRO A 185 14.22 -8.33 4.52
CA PRO A 185 14.40 -7.15 5.34
C PRO A 185 15.71 -7.17 6.17
N PHE A 186 16.13 -8.32 6.69
CA PHE A 186 17.37 -8.42 7.47
C PHE A 186 18.61 -7.98 6.69
N PRO A 187 18.97 -8.58 5.54
CA PRO A 187 20.10 -8.11 4.74
C PRO A 187 20.01 -6.63 4.38
N PHE A 188 18.82 -6.15 4.06
CA PHE A 188 18.59 -4.74 3.73
C PHE A 188 19.00 -3.82 4.89
N PHE A 189 18.59 -4.12 6.12
CA PHE A 189 18.94 -3.32 7.29
C PHE A 189 20.44 -3.43 7.65
N PHE A 190 21.02 -4.62 7.55
CA PHE A 190 22.45 -4.79 7.85
C PHE A 190 23.35 -4.02 6.90
N THR A 191 23.01 -3.96 5.62
CA THR A 191 23.81 -3.23 4.62
C THR A 191 23.57 -1.72 4.63
N ASN A 192 22.45 -1.24 5.17
CA ASN A 192 22.05 0.17 5.14
C ASN A 192 21.79 0.74 6.54
N TRP A 193 22.38 0.16 7.60
CA TRP A 193 22.13 0.59 8.96
C TRP A 193 22.43 2.08 9.16
N ALA A 194 21.54 2.79 9.85
CA ALA A 194 21.67 4.21 10.12
C ALA A 194 21.38 4.50 11.61
N THR A 195 22.21 5.32 12.22
CA THR A 195 22.13 5.71 13.61
C THR A 195 21.54 7.10 13.82
N THR A 196 21.26 7.83 12.74
CA THR A 196 20.70 9.19 12.77
C THR A 196 19.23 9.19 12.32
N ARG A 197 18.42 10.12 12.84
CA ARG A 197 17.01 10.26 12.42
C ARG A 197 16.87 10.45 10.91
N ALA A 198 17.71 11.30 10.32
CA ALA A 198 17.71 11.54 8.88
C ALA A 198 18.10 10.27 8.08
N GLY A 199 19.06 9.49 8.60
CA GLY A 199 19.46 8.21 8.00
C GLY A 199 18.34 7.18 8.03
N VAL A 200 17.65 7.02 9.15
CA VAL A 200 16.50 6.09 9.29
C VAL A 200 15.33 6.55 8.44
N PHE A 201 15.06 7.85 8.34
CA PHE A 201 14.05 8.38 7.43
C PHE A 201 14.37 8.07 5.96
N ARG A 202 15.63 8.29 5.53
CA ARG A 202 16.10 7.92 4.17
C ARG A 202 16.01 6.41 3.92
N LEU A 203 16.23 5.60 4.94
CA LEU A 203 16.04 4.15 4.87
C LEU A 203 14.57 3.80 4.59
N GLY A 204 13.63 4.49 5.27
CA GLY A 204 12.20 4.39 5.01
C GLY A 204 11.83 4.81 3.59
N LEU A 205 12.40 5.92 3.08
CA LEU A 205 12.20 6.35 1.68
C LEU A 205 12.68 5.28 0.68
N LYS A 206 13.89 4.72 0.88
CA LYS A 206 14.41 3.65 0.02
C LYS A 206 13.49 2.44 0.02
N GLN A 207 13.05 2.01 1.20
CA GLN A 207 12.15 0.86 1.32
C GLN A 207 10.78 1.13 0.68
N GLY A 208 10.25 2.35 0.84
CA GLY A 208 9.03 2.79 0.15
C GLY A 208 9.18 2.75 -1.37
N ALA A 209 10.31 3.23 -1.88
CA ALA A 209 10.60 3.21 -3.32
C ALA A 209 10.71 1.77 -3.88
N TYR A 210 11.37 0.85 -3.17
CA TYR A 210 11.40 -0.56 -3.58
C TYR A 210 10.02 -1.20 -3.52
N CYS A 211 9.23 -0.90 -2.49
CA CYS A 211 7.86 -1.38 -2.36
C CYS A 211 6.98 -0.84 -3.50
N LEU A 212 7.05 0.44 -3.79
CA LEU A 212 6.37 1.03 -4.94
C LEU A 212 6.81 0.36 -6.24
N GLY A 213 8.13 0.24 -6.48
CA GLY A 213 8.68 -0.40 -7.67
C GLY A 213 8.21 -1.84 -7.88
N CYS A 214 7.94 -2.61 -6.83
CA CYS A 214 7.46 -3.99 -6.99
C CYS A 214 5.95 -4.11 -7.22
N CYS A 215 5.12 -3.11 -6.84
CA CYS A 215 3.66 -3.28 -6.82
C CYS A 215 2.84 -2.17 -7.51
N TRP A 216 3.45 -1.09 -8.00
CA TRP A 216 2.72 0.03 -8.63
C TRP A 216 1.78 -0.42 -9.76
N ALA A 217 2.21 -1.37 -10.60
CA ALA A 217 1.42 -1.85 -11.72
C ALA A 217 0.15 -2.60 -11.26
N MET A 218 0.24 -3.36 -10.17
CA MET A 218 -0.92 -4.01 -9.56
C MET A 218 -1.90 -2.99 -8.97
N MET A 219 -1.39 -1.88 -8.40
CA MET A 219 -2.23 -0.80 -7.89
C MET A 219 -2.99 -0.08 -9.01
N LEU A 220 -2.42 0.02 -10.21
CA LEU A 220 -3.09 0.64 -11.35
C LEU A 220 -4.23 -0.22 -11.93
N LEU A 221 -4.30 -1.52 -11.63
CA LEU A 221 -5.43 -2.38 -12.04
C LEU A 221 -6.78 -1.90 -11.48
N VAL A 222 -6.76 -1.06 -10.46
CA VAL A 222 -7.95 -0.36 -9.97
C VAL A 222 -8.68 0.39 -11.09
N PHE A 223 -7.96 0.97 -12.05
CA PHE A 223 -8.56 1.64 -13.21
C PHE A 223 -9.21 0.67 -14.22
N ALA A 224 -8.79 -0.58 -14.23
CA ALA A 224 -9.37 -1.59 -15.12
C ALA A 224 -10.70 -2.15 -14.59
N VAL A 225 -10.79 -2.32 -13.27
CA VAL A 225 -11.89 -3.04 -12.60
C VAL A 225 -12.85 -2.11 -11.86
N GLY A 226 -12.40 -0.90 -11.56
CA GLY A 226 -13.09 0.08 -10.74
C GLY A 226 -12.58 0.13 -9.30
N SER A 227 -12.40 1.34 -8.80
CA SER A 227 -11.86 1.58 -7.45
C SER A 227 -12.85 1.19 -6.35
N MET A 228 -14.13 1.01 -6.69
CA MET A 228 -15.19 0.63 -5.74
C MET A 228 -15.34 -0.89 -5.57
N ASN A 229 -14.53 -1.70 -6.25
CA ASN A 229 -14.59 -3.16 -6.12
C ASN A 229 -13.66 -3.64 -4.99
N ILE A 230 -14.20 -3.70 -3.76
CA ILE A 230 -13.47 -4.14 -2.54
C ILE A 230 -12.89 -5.55 -2.68
N ILE A 231 -13.63 -6.46 -3.31
CA ILE A 231 -13.21 -7.85 -3.47
C ILE A 231 -11.94 -7.92 -4.32
N TRP A 232 -11.91 -7.16 -5.41
CA TRP A 232 -10.75 -7.08 -6.28
C TRP A 232 -9.56 -6.40 -5.60
N MET A 233 -9.80 -5.33 -4.85
CA MET A 233 -8.76 -4.66 -4.06
C MET A 233 -8.16 -5.61 -3.02
N ALA A 234 -9.00 -6.36 -2.29
CA ALA A 234 -8.56 -7.36 -1.33
C ALA A 234 -7.74 -8.47 -2.02
N ALA A 235 -8.20 -8.99 -3.16
CA ALA A 235 -7.48 -10.00 -3.93
C ALA A 235 -6.10 -9.49 -4.37
N CYS A 236 -6.00 -8.29 -4.91
CA CYS A 236 -4.71 -7.66 -5.26
C CYS A 236 -3.80 -7.49 -4.04
N GLY A 237 -4.34 -7.04 -2.90
CA GLY A 237 -3.59 -6.88 -1.65
C GLY A 237 -3.03 -8.22 -1.14
N ILE A 238 -3.84 -9.28 -1.19
CA ILE A 238 -3.43 -10.65 -0.82
C ILE A 238 -2.33 -11.14 -1.76
N VAL A 239 -2.50 -11.02 -3.08
CA VAL A 239 -1.49 -11.41 -4.07
C VAL A 239 -0.16 -10.69 -3.83
N MET A 240 -0.17 -9.37 -3.63
CA MET A 240 1.03 -8.59 -3.35
C MET A 240 1.69 -8.98 -2.02
N THR A 241 0.91 -9.34 -1.01
CA THR A 241 1.43 -9.83 0.27
C THR A 241 2.09 -11.19 0.10
N ILE A 242 1.45 -12.12 -0.61
CA ILE A 242 1.99 -13.46 -0.91
C ILE A 242 3.29 -13.34 -1.72
N GLU A 243 3.34 -12.46 -2.74
CA GLU A 243 4.55 -12.22 -3.52
C GLU A 243 5.74 -11.78 -2.65
N LYS A 244 5.49 -10.98 -1.61
CA LYS A 244 6.55 -10.53 -0.69
C LYS A 244 6.97 -11.58 0.32
N MET A 245 6.08 -12.50 0.66
CA MET A 245 6.37 -13.58 1.62
C MET A 245 7.03 -14.80 0.97
N LEU A 246 6.66 -15.09 -0.28
CA LEU A 246 7.22 -16.23 -1.02
C LEU A 246 8.54 -15.84 -1.70
N THR A 247 9.60 -16.55 -1.32
CA THR A 247 10.91 -16.44 -2.00
C THR A 247 10.89 -17.25 -3.29
N GLY A 248 10.78 -16.59 -4.43
CA GLY A 248 10.82 -17.25 -5.74
C GLY A 248 10.02 -16.53 -6.81
N ARG A 249 10.41 -16.72 -8.08
CA ARG A 249 9.79 -16.03 -9.21
C ARG A 249 8.55 -16.74 -9.76
N ARG A 250 8.34 -18.02 -9.39
CA ARG A 250 7.26 -18.86 -9.99
C ARG A 250 5.88 -18.28 -9.74
N PHE A 251 5.61 -17.83 -8.52
CA PHE A 251 4.31 -17.24 -8.18
C PHE A 251 4.08 -15.93 -8.94
N THR A 252 5.05 -15.04 -8.98
CA THR A 252 4.99 -13.79 -9.73
C THR A 252 4.74 -14.04 -11.22
N TYR A 253 5.40 -15.03 -11.82
CA TYR A 253 5.18 -15.39 -13.22
C TYR A 253 3.79 -15.98 -13.45
N ALA A 254 3.27 -16.79 -12.53
CA ALA A 254 1.91 -17.31 -12.62
C ALA A 254 0.88 -16.18 -12.58
N VAL A 255 1.04 -15.21 -11.67
CA VAL A 255 0.21 -14.01 -11.60
C VAL A 255 0.29 -13.20 -12.90
N GLY A 256 1.50 -13.00 -13.43
CA GLY A 256 1.72 -12.30 -14.71
C GLY A 256 1.00 -12.97 -15.87
N ALA A 257 1.14 -14.29 -15.99
CA ALA A 257 0.46 -15.07 -17.03
C ALA A 257 -1.08 -14.98 -16.89
N ALA A 258 -1.60 -15.11 -15.68
CA ALA A 258 -3.04 -14.99 -15.41
C ALA A 258 -3.58 -13.62 -15.81
N LEU A 259 -2.87 -12.54 -15.47
CA LEU A 259 -3.26 -11.18 -15.84
C LEU A 259 -3.24 -10.96 -17.37
N ILE A 260 -2.24 -11.49 -18.07
CA ILE A 260 -2.18 -11.40 -19.54
C ILE A 260 -3.36 -12.14 -20.17
N VAL A 261 -3.66 -13.37 -19.70
CA VAL A 261 -4.81 -14.15 -20.20
C VAL A 261 -6.13 -13.41 -19.95
N LEU A 262 -6.33 -12.84 -18.75
CA LEU A 262 -7.48 -12.01 -18.45
C LEU A 262 -7.55 -10.77 -19.36
N GLY A 263 -6.43 -10.11 -19.59
CA GLY A 263 -6.36 -8.95 -20.46
C GLY A 263 -6.68 -9.27 -21.92
N ILE A 264 -6.16 -10.36 -22.45
CA ILE A 264 -6.50 -10.83 -23.81
C ILE A 264 -7.99 -11.17 -23.88
N GLY A 265 -8.53 -11.89 -22.90
CA GLY A 265 -9.95 -12.21 -22.83
C GLY A 265 -10.84 -10.97 -22.86
N THR A 266 -10.51 -9.94 -22.07
CA THR A 266 -11.27 -8.68 -22.05
C THR A 266 -11.19 -7.92 -23.37
N VAL A 267 -10.05 -7.91 -24.05
CA VAL A 267 -9.90 -7.31 -25.40
C VAL A 267 -10.76 -8.06 -26.42
N LEU A 268 -10.71 -9.38 -26.43
CA LEU A 268 -11.47 -10.19 -27.40
C LEU A 268 -12.98 -10.05 -27.20
N THR A 269 -13.46 -10.04 -25.95
CA THR A 269 -14.88 -9.84 -25.67
C THR A 269 -15.35 -8.43 -26.06
N ALA A 270 -14.54 -7.40 -25.80
CA ALA A 270 -14.83 -6.04 -26.19
C ALA A 270 -14.88 -5.87 -27.72
N SER A 271 -13.94 -6.45 -28.45
CA SER A 271 -13.94 -6.39 -29.92
C SER A 271 -15.11 -7.17 -30.54
N ALA A 272 -15.50 -8.31 -29.95
CA ALA A 272 -16.65 -9.07 -30.41
C ALA A 272 -17.99 -8.33 -30.19
N ALA A 273 -18.11 -7.53 -29.13
CA ALA A 273 -19.29 -6.72 -28.87
C ALA A 273 -19.47 -5.55 -29.85
N HIS A 274 -18.39 -5.09 -30.47
CA HIS A 274 -18.42 -4.01 -31.49
C HIS A 274 -18.59 -4.52 -32.93
N TRP A 275 -18.60 -5.86 -33.12
CA TRP A 275 -18.81 -6.41 -34.47
C TRP A 275 -20.28 -6.27 -34.86
N PRO A 276 -20.61 -5.60 -36.00
CA PRO A 276 -22.00 -5.50 -36.47
C PRO A 276 -22.56 -6.89 -36.70
N ARG A 277 -23.64 -7.25 -36.02
CA ARG A 277 -24.44 -8.43 -36.32
C ARG A 277 -25.24 -8.10 -37.57
N ASN A 278 -24.70 -8.49 -38.75
CA ASN A 278 -25.43 -8.50 -40.01
C ASN A 278 -26.59 -9.51 -39.97
#